data_60f477ea843035c8d80c6d1454586613
#
_entry.id   60f477ea843035c8d80c6d1454586613
#
_cell.length_a   1.000
_cell.length_b   1.000
_cell.length_c   1.000
_cell.angle_alpha   90.00
_cell.angle_beta   90.00
_cell.angle_gamma   90.00
#
_symmetry.space_group_name_H-M   'P 1'
#
loop_
_entity.id
_entity.type
_entity.pdbx_description
1 polymer ?
#
loop_
_entity_poly.entity_id
_entity_poly.type
_entity_poly.pdbx_seq_one_letter_code
_entity_poly.pdbx_strand_id
1 'polypeptide(L)'
;MAHDKRLRAGYETFDRTKAYALEDAIKLVRANAKAKFDETVELSMNLGIDPRHADQMVRGLLSLPNGTGKTLRVGVFARGAKADEARAAGADIVGAEDLAEQVQAGQFGFDRCIATPDMMALVGRLGKILGPRGLMPNPKLGTVTMDVKGAVAAARAGQVEFRAEKAGIVHAGIGKASFESEKLLENIRAFVDAIQKAKPTGAKGTYLQKVSLSSSMGPGVRVDVSSLAG
;
A
#
# COMPACT_ATOMS: atom_id res chain seq x y z
N MET A 1 9.53 14.84 22.36
CA MET A 1 10.24 14.95 21.08
C MET A 1 10.09 16.38 20.54
N ALA A 2 11.18 16.99 20.11
CA ALA A 2 11.11 18.30 19.47
C ALA A 2 10.54 18.12 18.04
N HIS A 3 9.29 18.48 17.83
CA HIS A 3 8.74 18.52 16.49
C HIS A 3 9.45 19.61 15.67
N ASP A 4 9.70 19.31 14.38
CA ASP A 4 10.19 20.29 13.42
C ASP A 4 9.26 21.52 13.40
N LYS A 5 9.84 22.72 13.20
CA LYS A 5 9.10 23.99 13.15
C LYS A 5 7.90 23.94 12.19
N ARG A 6 8.09 23.29 11.02
CA ARG A 6 7.05 23.11 10.02
C ARG A 6 5.89 22.27 10.55
N LEU A 7 6.18 21.16 11.23
CA LEU A 7 5.15 20.27 11.78
C LEU A 7 4.37 20.94 12.91
N ARG A 8 5.04 21.78 13.74
CA ARG A 8 4.36 22.60 14.75
C ARG A 8 3.39 23.57 14.11
N ALA A 9 3.84 24.35 13.11
CA ALA A 9 3.00 25.26 12.38
C ALA A 9 1.80 24.55 11.70
N GLY A 10 2.01 23.34 11.20
CA GLY A 10 0.93 22.50 10.67
C GLY A 10 -0.10 22.12 11.72
N TYR A 11 0.32 21.78 12.94
CA TYR A 11 -0.61 21.46 14.02
C TYR A 11 -1.35 22.68 14.60
N GLU A 12 -0.89 23.89 14.36
CA GLU A 12 -1.61 25.13 14.74
C GLU A 12 -2.77 25.45 13.80
N THR A 13 -2.83 24.84 12.60
CA THR A 13 -3.88 25.11 11.61
C THR A 13 -5.20 24.39 11.89
N PHE A 14 -5.25 23.44 12.83
CA PHE A 14 -6.46 22.69 13.16
C PHE A 14 -6.40 22.10 14.57
N ASP A 15 -7.58 21.76 15.12
CA ASP A 15 -7.68 21.09 16.42
C ASP A 15 -7.40 19.59 16.30
N ARG A 16 -6.35 19.11 16.97
CA ARG A 16 -5.92 17.71 16.96
C ARG A 16 -6.87 16.74 17.67
N THR A 17 -7.72 17.24 18.55
CA THR A 17 -8.67 16.42 19.32
C THR A 17 -9.95 16.14 18.53
N LYS A 18 -10.27 17.03 17.59
CA LYS A 18 -11.46 16.95 16.77
C LYS A 18 -11.31 15.90 15.67
N ALA A 19 -12.37 15.15 15.39
CA ALA A 19 -12.52 14.34 14.18
C ALA A 19 -13.19 15.20 13.09
N TYR A 20 -12.63 15.18 11.88
CA TYR A 20 -13.06 15.98 10.75
C TYR A 20 -13.80 15.11 9.74
N ALA A 21 -14.75 15.69 9.02
CA ALA A 21 -15.35 15.04 7.86
C ALA A 21 -14.26 14.73 6.83
N LEU A 22 -14.43 13.66 6.05
CA LEU A 22 -13.40 13.18 5.11
C LEU A 22 -12.92 14.27 4.15
N GLU A 23 -13.83 15.05 3.58
CA GLU A 23 -13.51 16.13 2.64
C GLU A 23 -12.67 17.24 3.29
N ASP A 24 -13.00 17.62 4.51
CA ASP A 24 -12.24 18.66 5.24
C ASP A 24 -10.87 18.13 5.68
N ALA A 25 -10.79 16.86 6.08
CA ALA A 25 -9.52 16.22 6.38
C ALA A 25 -8.58 16.20 5.17
N ILE A 26 -9.10 15.89 3.97
CA ILE A 26 -8.31 15.92 2.71
C ILE A 26 -7.81 17.35 2.43
N LYS A 27 -8.67 18.37 2.58
CA LYS A 27 -8.28 19.78 2.40
C LYS A 27 -7.16 20.18 3.36
N LEU A 28 -7.30 19.83 4.65
CA LEU A 28 -6.30 20.12 5.69
C LEU A 28 -4.96 19.43 5.40
N VAL A 29 -4.96 18.16 5.01
CA VAL A 29 -3.74 17.41 4.69
C VAL A 29 -3.04 18.03 3.47
N ARG A 30 -3.77 18.35 2.40
CA ARG A 30 -3.22 18.99 1.20
C ARG A 30 -2.65 20.38 1.48
N ALA A 31 -3.35 21.19 2.27
CA ALA A 31 -2.90 22.54 2.65
C ALA A 31 -1.59 22.51 3.47
N ASN A 32 -1.36 21.43 4.23
CA ASN A 32 -0.17 21.23 5.04
C ASN A 32 0.94 20.45 4.33
N ALA A 33 0.73 19.94 3.11
CA ALA A 33 1.73 19.29 2.28
C ALA A 33 2.64 20.34 1.61
N LYS A 34 3.65 20.82 2.34
CA LYS A 34 4.53 21.94 1.95
C LYS A 34 5.98 21.52 1.69
N ALA A 35 6.25 20.22 1.48
CA ALA A 35 7.58 19.75 1.15
C ALA A 35 7.99 20.17 -0.28
N LYS A 36 9.31 20.12 -0.57
CA LYS A 36 9.85 20.41 -1.91
C LYS A 36 9.60 19.32 -2.94
N PHE A 37 8.97 18.23 -2.55
CA PHE A 37 8.60 17.09 -3.40
C PHE A 37 7.09 16.84 -3.29
N ASP A 38 6.52 16.12 -4.25
CA ASP A 38 5.12 15.73 -4.22
C ASP A 38 4.88 14.66 -3.15
N GLU A 39 4.32 15.10 -2.01
CA GLU A 39 4.08 14.27 -0.83
C GLU A 39 3.04 13.18 -1.14
N THR A 40 3.21 12.03 -0.55
CA THR A 40 2.19 10.96 -0.59
C THR A 40 1.17 11.20 0.51
N VAL A 41 -0.11 11.13 0.18
CA VAL A 41 -1.20 11.09 1.16
C VAL A 41 -1.34 9.65 1.65
N GLU A 42 -1.23 9.48 2.96
CA GLU A 42 -1.29 8.18 3.64
C GLU A 42 -2.51 8.09 4.54
N LEU A 43 -3.13 6.93 4.52
CA LEU A 43 -4.25 6.57 5.37
C LEU A 43 -3.78 5.55 6.41
N SER A 44 -4.08 5.81 7.67
CA SER A 44 -3.83 4.89 8.78
C SER A 44 -5.15 4.52 9.45
N MET A 45 -5.44 3.23 9.58
CA MET A 45 -6.69 2.71 10.12
C MET A 45 -6.41 1.75 11.27
N ASN A 46 -6.91 2.09 12.47
CA ASN A 46 -6.88 1.18 13.60
C ASN A 46 -8.08 0.24 13.50
N LEU A 47 -7.82 -1.05 13.47
CA LEU A 47 -8.82 -2.10 13.38
C LEU A 47 -9.00 -2.80 14.73
N GLY A 48 -10.22 -3.17 15.07
CA GLY A 48 -10.57 -3.95 16.26
C GLY A 48 -10.28 -5.45 16.08
N ILE A 49 -8.99 -5.76 15.82
CA ILE A 49 -8.50 -7.14 15.60
C ILE A 49 -7.31 -7.43 16.50
N ASP A 50 -7.06 -8.71 16.77
CA ASP A 50 -5.81 -9.18 17.37
C ASP A 50 -4.97 -9.92 16.31
N PRO A 51 -3.96 -9.26 15.70
CA PRO A 51 -3.13 -9.85 14.64
C PRO A 51 -2.21 -10.99 15.11
N ARG A 52 -2.18 -11.29 16.42
CA ARG A 52 -1.47 -12.46 16.96
C ARG A 52 -2.17 -13.77 16.57
N HIS A 53 -3.47 -13.70 16.34
CA HIS A 53 -4.27 -14.80 15.85
C HIS A 53 -4.24 -14.83 14.33
N ALA A 54 -3.86 -15.98 13.76
CA ALA A 54 -3.70 -16.11 12.30
C ALA A 54 -5.02 -15.92 11.52
N ASP A 55 -6.16 -16.20 12.14
CA ASP A 55 -7.50 -16.00 11.62
C ASP A 55 -7.96 -14.54 11.62
N GLN A 56 -7.30 -13.66 12.42
CA GLN A 56 -7.60 -12.24 12.49
C GLN A 56 -6.61 -11.37 11.70
N MET A 57 -5.67 -11.97 10.98
CA MET A 57 -4.71 -11.26 10.18
C MET A 57 -5.35 -10.70 8.91
N VAL A 58 -5.55 -9.39 8.85
CA VAL A 58 -6.07 -8.67 7.69
C VAL A 58 -4.93 -8.33 6.73
N ARG A 59 -5.03 -8.81 5.50
CA ARG A 59 -4.11 -8.49 4.40
C ARG A 59 -4.79 -8.66 3.06
N GLY A 60 -4.42 -7.89 2.09
CA GLY A 60 -4.96 -7.97 0.75
C GLY A 60 -4.28 -7.06 -0.25
N LEU A 61 -4.78 -7.09 -1.45
CA LEU A 61 -4.44 -6.18 -2.53
C LEU A 61 -5.69 -5.46 -3.00
N LEU A 62 -5.53 -4.19 -3.33
CA LEU A 62 -6.58 -3.36 -3.91
C LEU A 62 -6.01 -2.53 -5.06
N SER A 63 -6.68 -2.54 -6.19
CA SER A 63 -6.44 -1.58 -7.26
C SER A 63 -7.23 -0.31 -6.97
N LEU A 64 -6.52 0.80 -6.76
CA LEU A 64 -7.16 2.09 -6.54
C LEU A 64 -7.71 2.64 -7.86
N PRO A 65 -8.94 3.19 -7.88
CA PRO A 65 -9.55 3.68 -9.11
C PRO A 65 -8.72 4.76 -9.82
N ASN A 66 -8.08 5.65 -9.06
CA ASN A 66 -7.24 6.71 -9.61
C ASN A 66 -5.73 6.41 -9.48
N GLY A 67 -5.35 5.16 -9.16
CA GLY A 67 -3.97 4.77 -8.92
C GLY A 67 -3.32 5.45 -7.72
N THR A 68 -2.02 5.24 -7.53
CA THR A 68 -1.23 5.81 -6.42
C THR A 68 -0.42 7.05 -6.82
N GLY A 69 -0.33 7.37 -8.12
CA GLY A 69 0.56 8.39 -8.64
C GLY A 69 2.05 8.02 -8.59
N LYS A 70 2.38 6.75 -8.33
CA LYS A 70 3.75 6.23 -8.38
C LYS A 70 3.91 5.34 -9.60
N THR A 71 4.97 5.55 -10.37
CA THR A 71 5.40 4.61 -11.40
C THR A 71 6.22 3.51 -10.73
N LEU A 72 5.62 2.33 -10.59
CA LEU A 72 6.27 1.18 -9.98
C LEU A 72 7.06 0.41 -11.03
N ARG A 73 8.31 0.06 -10.71
CA ARG A 73 9.11 -0.86 -11.49
C ARG A 73 8.75 -2.29 -11.09
N VAL A 74 8.40 -3.10 -12.07
CA VAL A 74 7.94 -4.48 -11.85
C VAL A 74 9.04 -5.45 -12.24
N GLY A 75 9.49 -6.26 -11.27
CA GLY A 75 10.39 -7.38 -11.48
C GLY A 75 9.62 -8.69 -11.56
N VAL A 76 9.90 -9.51 -12.55
CA VAL A 76 9.23 -10.79 -12.76
C VAL A 76 10.22 -11.94 -12.79
N PHE A 77 10.03 -12.93 -11.91
CA PHE A 77 10.73 -14.20 -11.95
C PHE A 77 9.95 -15.18 -12.82
N ALA A 78 10.42 -15.40 -14.04
CA ALA A 78 9.81 -16.32 -14.99
C ALA A 78 10.85 -16.91 -15.95
N ARG A 79 10.53 -18.06 -16.54
CA ARG A 79 11.35 -18.74 -17.55
C ARG A 79 10.58 -18.95 -18.86
N GLY A 80 11.34 -19.07 -19.97
CA GLY A 80 10.79 -19.40 -21.28
C GLY A 80 9.68 -18.46 -21.73
N ALA A 81 8.62 -19.01 -22.30
CA ALA A 81 7.48 -18.24 -22.84
C ALA A 81 6.85 -17.26 -21.82
N LYS A 82 6.85 -17.59 -20.52
CA LYS A 82 6.33 -16.69 -19.49
C LYS A 82 7.23 -15.47 -19.27
N ALA A 83 8.53 -15.60 -19.49
CA ALA A 83 9.44 -14.45 -19.47
C ALA A 83 9.16 -13.49 -20.63
N ASP A 84 8.86 -14.04 -21.82
CA ASP A 84 8.53 -13.22 -22.99
C ASP A 84 7.16 -12.55 -22.84
N GLU A 85 6.16 -13.25 -22.28
CA GLU A 85 4.89 -12.64 -21.88
C GLU A 85 5.07 -11.49 -20.89
N ALA A 86 5.95 -11.65 -19.90
CA ALA A 86 6.25 -10.59 -18.92
C ALA A 86 6.87 -9.36 -19.58
N ARG A 87 7.82 -9.56 -20.51
CA ARG A 87 8.43 -8.45 -21.27
C ARG A 87 7.40 -7.76 -22.15
N ALA A 88 6.58 -8.52 -22.84
CA ALA A 88 5.50 -7.97 -23.69
C ALA A 88 4.45 -7.22 -22.87
N ALA A 89 4.17 -7.62 -21.62
CA ALA A 89 3.28 -6.93 -20.69
C ALA A 89 3.92 -5.67 -20.09
N GLY A 90 5.20 -5.43 -20.34
CA GLY A 90 5.91 -4.23 -19.91
C GLY A 90 6.58 -4.38 -18.55
N ALA A 91 6.93 -5.57 -18.09
CA ALA A 91 7.77 -5.73 -16.89
C ALA A 91 9.15 -5.08 -17.13
N ASP A 92 9.64 -4.35 -16.12
CA ASP A 92 10.89 -3.60 -16.24
C ASP A 92 12.12 -4.52 -16.15
N ILE A 93 12.02 -5.55 -15.34
CA ILE A 93 13.09 -6.56 -15.17
C ILE A 93 12.45 -7.93 -15.21
N VAL A 94 12.96 -8.79 -16.08
CA VAL A 94 12.52 -10.18 -16.20
C VAL A 94 13.75 -11.08 -16.21
N GLY A 95 13.77 -12.05 -15.30
CA GLY A 95 14.89 -12.98 -15.19
C GLY A 95 14.54 -14.23 -14.38
N ALA A 96 15.50 -15.10 -14.26
CA ALA A 96 15.42 -16.33 -13.48
C ALA A 96 16.58 -16.36 -12.47
N GLU A 97 17.60 -17.19 -12.73
CA GLU A 97 18.79 -17.30 -11.89
C GLU A 97 19.64 -16.04 -11.91
N ASP A 98 19.77 -15.41 -13.05
CA ASP A 98 20.45 -14.13 -13.26
C ASP A 98 19.88 -13.01 -12.38
N LEU A 99 18.55 -12.91 -12.33
CA LEU A 99 17.87 -11.96 -11.45
C LEU A 99 18.03 -12.33 -9.96
N ALA A 100 18.07 -13.63 -9.66
CA ALA A 100 18.29 -14.08 -8.28
C ALA A 100 19.70 -13.72 -7.78
N GLU A 101 20.72 -13.82 -8.61
CA GLU A 101 22.10 -13.41 -8.30
C GLU A 101 22.19 -11.88 -8.06
N GLN A 102 21.53 -11.07 -8.90
CA GLN A 102 21.45 -9.61 -8.71
C GLN A 102 20.80 -9.26 -7.38
N VAL A 103 19.69 -9.92 -7.03
CA VAL A 103 19.01 -9.72 -5.74
C VAL A 103 19.90 -10.13 -4.56
N GLN A 104 20.66 -11.24 -4.67
CA GLN A 104 21.64 -11.66 -3.66
C GLN A 104 22.76 -10.64 -3.49
N ALA A 105 23.23 -10.04 -4.60
CA ALA A 105 24.21 -8.96 -4.58
C ALA A 105 23.65 -7.62 -4.04
N GLY A 106 22.37 -7.57 -3.66
CA GLY A 106 21.72 -6.37 -3.12
C GLY A 106 21.26 -5.38 -4.18
N GLN A 107 21.27 -5.75 -5.45
CA GLN A 107 20.79 -4.90 -6.54
C GLN A 107 19.28 -5.11 -6.75
N PHE A 108 18.48 -4.13 -6.32
CA PHE A 108 17.03 -4.14 -6.45
C PHE A 108 16.61 -3.10 -7.48
N GLY A 109 16.41 -3.52 -8.71
CA GLY A 109 15.94 -2.65 -9.78
C GLY A 109 14.42 -2.51 -9.85
N PHE A 110 13.66 -3.11 -8.92
CA PHE A 110 12.21 -3.18 -8.92
C PHE A 110 11.59 -2.82 -7.56
N ASP A 111 10.36 -2.36 -7.62
CA ASP A 111 9.56 -1.94 -6.45
C ASP A 111 8.42 -2.95 -6.16
N ARG A 112 8.12 -3.84 -7.10
CA ARG A 112 7.16 -4.94 -6.96
C ARG A 112 7.74 -6.19 -7.60
N CYS A 113 7.56 -7.34 -6.93
CA CYS A 113 8.04 -8.63 -7.41
C CYS A 113 6.86 -9.56 -7.71
N ILE A 114 6.87 -10.14 -8.90
CA ILE A 114 5.93 -11.18 -9.34
C ILE A 114 6.74 -12.43 -9.66
N ALA A 115 6.20 -13.59 -9.38
CA ALA A 115 6.85 -14.85 -9.69
C ALA A 115 5.86 -15.87 -10.26
N THR A 116 6.33 -16.69 -11.18
CA THR A 116 5.59 -17.89 -11.56
C THR A 116 5.76 -18.98 -10.49
N PRO A 117 4.78 -19.87 -10.30
CA PRO A 117 4.84 -20.90 -9.25
C PRO A 117 6.09 -21.80 -9.32
N ASP A 118 6.58 -22.12 -10.52
CA ASP A 118 7.79 -22.90 -10.77
C ASP A 118 9.07 -22.21 -10.27
N MET A 119 9.09 -20.85 -10.28
CA MET A 119 10.22 -20.07 -9.79
C MET A 119 10.23 -19.90 -8.27
N MET A 120 9.16 -20.30 -7.57
CA MET A 120 9.06 -20.10 -6.12
C MET A 120 10.13 -20.87 -5.32
N ALA A 121 10.64 -21.99 -5.84
CA ALA A 121 11.76 -22.71 -5.22
C ALA A 121 13.05 -21.87 -5.19
N LEU A 122 13.29 -21.09 -6.25
CA LEU A 122 14.42 -20.16 -6.34
C LEU A 122 14.18 -18.91 -5.48
N VAL A 123 13.01 -18.27 -5.65
CA VAL A 123 12.63 -17.06 -4.91
C VAL A 123 12.56 -17.31 -3.40
N GLY A 124 12.17 -18.52 -2.97
CA GLY A 124 12.15 -18.92 -1.56
C GLY A 124 13.51 -18.81 -0.88
N ARG A 125 14.63 -19.09 -1.60
CA ARG A 125 15.99 -18.91 -1.09
C ARG A 125 16.34 -17.44 -0.83
N LEU A 126 15.67 -16.52 -1.55
CA LEU A 126 15.82 -15.07 -1.40
C LEU A 126 14.93 -14.49 -0.29
N GLY A 127 14.15 -15.34 0.39
CA GLY A 127 13.16 -14.90 1.40
C GLY A 127 13.74 -14.06 2.53
N LYS A 128 15.00 -14.34 2.96
CA LYS A 128 15.72 -13.55 3.97
C LYS A 128 16.03 -12.12 3.51
N ILE A 129 16.10 -11.90 2.20
CA ILE A 129 16.45 -10.61 1.59
C ILE A 129 15.18 -9.87 1.16
N LEU A 130 14.26 -10.56 0.45
CA LEU A 130 13.02 -9.98 -0.07
C LEU A 130 11.96 -9.77 1.02
N GLY A 131 11.90 -10.65 2.04
CA GLY A 131 10.90 -10.61 3.10
C GLY A 131 10.90 -9.31 3.91
N PRO A 132 12.04 -8.88 4.50
CA PRO A 132 12.11 -7.63 5.26
C PRO A 132 11.79 -6.38 4.44
N ARG A 133 11.94 -6.45 3.11
CA ARG A 133 11.64 -5.35 2.18
C ARG A 133 10.20 -5.35 1.67
N GLY A 134 9.39 -6.35 2.05
CA GLY A 134 8.02 -6.50 1.54
C GLY A 134 7.94 -6.89 0.06
N LEU A 135 9.03 -7.35 -0.54
CA LEU A 135 9.11 -7.72 -1.96
C LEU A 135 8.88 -9.21 -2.21
N MET A 136 8.63 -10.01 -1.16
CA MET A 136 8.42 -11.45 -1.31
C MET A 136 7.09 -11.77 -1.98
N PRO A 137 7.09 -12.44 -3.15
CA PRO A 137 5.85 -12.85 -3.81
C PRO A 137 5.01 -13.78 -2.92
N ASN A 138 3.69 -13.62 -2.97
CA ASN A 138 2.76 -14.38 -2.17
C ASN A 138 1.53 -14.81 -2.98
N PRO A 139 1.17 -16.11 -2.99
CA PRO A 139 -0.02 -16.60 -3.70
C PRO A 139 -1.31 -15.93 -3.24
N LYS A 140 -1.45 -15.65 -1.94
CA LYS A 140 -2.64 -14.99 -1.37
C LYS A 140 -2.82 -13.54 -1.83
N LEU A 141 -1.75 -12.93 -2.30
CA LEU A 141 -1.74 -11.56 -2.85
C LEU A 141 -1.75 -11.57 -4.39
N GLY A 142 -1.91 -12.73 -5.03
CA GLY A 142 -1.92 -12.83 -6.48
C GLY A 142 -0.59 -12.45 -7.16
N THR A 143 0.50 -12.29 -6.40
CA THR A 143 1.84 -12.00 -6.94
C THR A 143 2.62 -13.28 -7.32
N VAL A 144 2.05 -14.45 -7.01
CA VAL A 144 2.48 -15.75 -7.54
C VAL A 144 1.38 -16.27 -8.43
N THR A 145 1.57 -16.21 -9.75
CA THR A 145 0.54 -16.56 -10.73
C THR A 145 1.13 -17.05 -12.04
N MET A 146 0.34 -17.85 -12.77
CA MET A 146 0.63 -18.19 -14.16
C MET A 146 0.17 -17.11 -15.15
N ASP A 147 -0.78 -16.25 -14.75
CA ASP A 147 -1.17 -15.07 -15.52
C ASP A 147 -0.25 -13.89 -15.22
N VAL A 148 0.92 -13.92 -15.82
CA VAL A 148 1.95 -12.89 -15.64
C VAL A 148 1.50 -11.55 -16.25
N LYS A 149 0.80 -11.60 -17.40
CA LYS A 149 0.33 -10.39 -18.09
C LYS A 149 -0.67 -9.60 -17.25
N GLY A 150 -1.67 -10.27 -16.70
CA GLY A 150 -2.67 -9.64 -15.82
C GLY A 150 -2.04 -9.09 -14.55
N ALA A 151 -1.10 -9.83 -13.91
CA ALA A 151 -0.42 -9.39 -12.70
C ALA A 151 0.48 -8.16 -12.93
N VAL A 152 1.21 -8.09 -14.05
CA VAL A 152 2.03 -6.92 -14.40
C VAL A 152 1.15 -5.70 -14.67
N ALA A 153 0.06 -5.87 -15.42
CA ALA A 153 -0.89 -4.80 -15.70
C ALA A 153 -1.52 -4.24 -14.41
N ALA A 154 -1.96 -5.14 -13.50
CA ALA A 154 -2.53 -4.75 -12.21
C ALA A 154 -1.50 -4.02 -11.32
N ALA A 155 -0.25 -4.49 -11.27
CA ALA A 155 0.81 -3.84 -10.51
C ALA A 155 1.08 -2.41 -11.02
N ARG A 156 1.06 -2.20 -12.34
CA ARG A 156 1.23 -0.88 -12.96
C ARG A 156 0.01 0.04 -12.81
N ALA A 157 -1.19 -0.53 -12.74
CA ALA A 157 -2.42 0.22 -12.54
C ALA A 157 -2.57 0.85 -11.15
N GLY A 158 -1.56 0.76 -10.29
CA GLY A 158 -1.59 1.37 -8.95
C GLY A 158 -2.21 0.47 -7.88
N GLN A 159 -1.97 -0.83 -7.98
CA GLN A 159 -2.37 -1.78 -6.96
C GLN A 159 -1.60 -1.54 -5.66
N VAL A 160 -2.34 -1.40 -4.55
CA VAL A 160 -1.81 -1.20 -3.19
C VAL A 160 -1.97 -2.48 -2.38
N GLU A 161 -0.88 -2.91 -1.77
CA GLU A 161 -0.90 -3.97 -0.78
C GLU A 161 -1.16 -3.37 0.60
N PHE A 162 -2.04 -4.00 1.36
CA PHE A 162 -2.26 -3.67 2.76
C PHE A 162 -2.10 -4.89 3.65
N ARG A 163 -1.55 -4.65 4.82
CA ARG A 163 -1.36 -5.67 5.86
C ARG A 163 -1.49 -5.03 7.23
N ALA A 164 -2.28 -5.66 8.09
CA ALA A 164 -2.35 -5.27 9.50
C ALA A 164 -1.00 -5.55 10.19
N GLU A 165 -0.45 -4.57 10.87
CA GLU A 165 0.73 -4.72 11.71
C GLU A 165 0.38 -5.30 13.09
N LYS A 166 1.39 -5.53 13.93
CA LYS A 166 1.19 -6.15 15.27
C LYS A 166 0.23 -5.38 16.19
N ALA A 167 0.06 -4.09 15.98
CA ALA A 167 -0.87 -3.24 16.74
C ALA A 167 -2.29 -3.23 16.16
N GLY A 168 -2.58 -4.00 15.10
CA GLY A 168 -3.88 -4.01 14.43
C GLY A 168 -4.11 -2.78 13.55
N ILE A 169 -3.05 -2.07 13.16
CA ILE A 169 -3.14 -0.88 12.32
C ILE A 169 -2.79 -1.27 10.88
N VAL A 170 -3.54 -0.72 9.93
CA VAL A 170 -3.25 -0.81 8.50
C VAL A 170 -2.82 0.55 8.00
N HIS A 171 -1.71 0.60 7.26
CA HIS A 171 -1.20 1.80 6.61
C HIS A 171 -1.22 1.61 5.10
N ALA A 172 -1.62 2.66 4.36
CA ALA A 172 -1.59 2.64 2.90
C ALA A 172 -1.38 4.03 2.32
N GLY A 173 -0.56 4.10 1.27
CA GLY A 173 -0.45 5.30 0.44
C GLY A 173 -1.62 5.34 -0.56
N ILE A 174 -2.45 6.36 -0.48
CA ILE A 174 -3.72 6.48 -1.23
C ILE A 174 -3.56 7.31 -2.52
N GLY A 175 -2.55 8.17 -2.56
CA GLY A 175 -2.30 9.04 -3.72
C GLY A 175 -1.27 10.10 -3.40
N LYS A 176 -1.14 11.06 -4.30
CA LYS A 176 -0.23 12.20 -4.16
C LYS A 176 -0.98 13.44 -3.70
N ALA A 177 -0.29 14.35 -3.01
CA ALA A 177 -0.84 15.65 -2.58
C ALA A 177 -1.25 16.52 -3.78
N SER A 178 -0.63 16.30 -4.93
CA SER A 178 -0.98 16.94 -6.22
C SER A 178 -2.32 16.46 -6.80
N PHE A 179 -2.86 15.32 -6.34
CA PHE A 179 -4.15 14.83 -6.81
C PHE A 179 -5.28 15.78 -6.43
N GLU A 180 -6.31 15.81 -7.27
CA GLU A 180 -7.57 16.48 -6.97
C GLU A 180 -8.24 15.85 -5.75
N SER A 181 -8.97 16.65 -4.98
CA SER A 181 -9.61 16.17 -3.74
C SER A 181 -10.61 15.04 -4.01
N GLU A 182 -11.31 15.08 -5.14
CA GLU A 182 -12.27 14.06 -5.56
C GLU A 182 -11.60 12.71 -5.81
N LYS A 183 -10.45 12.70 -6.52
CA LYS A 183 -9.67 11.48 -6.77
C LYS A 183 -9.16 10.83 -5.47
N LEU A 184 -8.71 11.65 -4.52
CA LEU A 184 -8.30 11.17 -3.20
C LEU A 184 -9.50 10.60 -2.43
N LEU A 185 -10.65 11.26 -2.49
CA LEU A 185 -11.89 10.83 -1.84
C LEU A 185 -12.35 9.46 -2.36
N GLU A 186 -12.38 9.29 -3.68
CA GLU A 186 -12.71 8.00 -4.31
C GLU A 186 -11.74 6.89 -3.91
N ASN A 187 -10.43 7.17 -3.94
CA ASN A 187 -9.41 6.21 -3.53
C ASN A 187 -9.57 5.81 -2.05
N ILE A 188 -9.84 6.77 -1.16
CA ILE A 188 -10.04 6.51 0.27
C ILE A 188 -11.28 5.66 0.49
N ARG A 189 -12.41 5.99 -0.15
CA ARG A 189 -13.65 5.20 -0.06
C ARG A 189 -13.42 3.77 -0.54
N ALA A 190 -12.81 3.59 -1.71
CA ALA A 190 -12.49 2.27 -2.24
C ALA A 190 -11.60 1.46 -1.30
N PHE A 191 -10.64 2.11 -0.63
CA PHE A 191 -9.76 1.46 0.33
C PHE A 191 -10.51 1.07 1.61
N VAL A 192 -11.35 1.95 2.16
CA VAL A 192 -12.17 1.68 3.34
C VAL A 192 -13.12 0.50 3.08
N ASP A 193 -13.78 0.48 1.93
CA ASP A 193 -14.67 -0.60 1.51
C ASP A 193 -13.94 -1.95 1.41
N ALA A 194 -12.73 -1.93 0.83
CA ALA A 194 -11.91 -3.15 0.75
C ALA A 194 -11.52 -3.67 2.13
N ILE A 195 -11.17 -2.79 3.06
CA ILE A 195 -10.87 -3.17 4.45
C ILE A 195 -12.12 -3.70 5.15
N GLN A 196 -13.29 -3.09 4.96
CA GLN A 196 -14.55 -3.56 5.54
C GLN A 196 -14.93 -4.95 5.02
N LYS A 197 -14.78 -5.20 3.70
CA LYS A 197 -14.98 -6.52 3.08
C LYS A 197 -13.98 -7.58 3.57
N ALA A 198 -12.78 -7.16 3.95
CA ALA A 198 -11.74 -8.04 4.49
C ALA A 198 -11.90 -8.31 6.00
N LYS A 199 -13.00 -7.89 6.63
CA LYS A 199 -13.26 -8.12 8.06
C LYS A 199 -13.26 -9.63 8.37
N PRO A 200 -12.37 -10.09 9.29
CA PRO A 200 -12.35 -11.48 9.70
C PRO A 200 -13.60 -11.85 10.50
N THR A 201 -14.05 -13.08 10.37
CA THR A 201 -15.22 -13.60 11.14
C THR A 201 -14.97 -13.61 12.64
N GLY A 202 -13.72 -13.77 13.07
CA GLY A 202 -13.30 -13.72 14.48
C GLY A 202 -13.24 -12.32 15.10
N ALA A 203 -13.37 -11.24 14.31
CA ALA A 203 -13.33 -9.88 14.84
C ALA A 203 -14.64 -9.50 15.52
N LYS A 204 -14.60 -9.34 16.85
CA LYS A 204 -15.74 -8.95 17.68
C LYS A 204 -15.75 -7.44 17.96
N GLY A 205 -16.93 -6.87 18.11
CA GLY A 205 -17.10 -5.44 18.42
C GLY A 205 -16.88 -4.52 17.23
N THR A 206 -16.46 -3.25 17.53
CA THR A 206 -16.23 -2.20 16.53
C THR A 206 -14.97 -2.51 15.72
N TYR A 207 -15.13 -2.82 14.43
CA TYR A 207 -14.02 -3.20 13.57
C TYR A 207 -13.16 -2.00 13.19
N LEU A 208 -13.77 -0.92 12.70
CA LEU A 208 -13.06 0.31 12.36
C LEU A 208 -13.11 1.27 13.54
N GLN A 209 -11.99 1.38 14.28
CA GLN A 209 -11.94 2.16 15.53
C GLN A 209 -11.51 3.59 15.30
N LYS A 210 -10.48 3.81 14.49
CA LYS A 210 -9.90 5.13 14.24
C LYS A 210 -9.33 5.20 12.84
N VAL A 211 -9.56 6.32 12.19
CA VAL A 211 -8.98 6.63 10.88
C VAL A 211 -8.25 7.95 10.95
N SER A 212 -7.08 8.02 10.33
CA SER A 212 -6.28 9.24 10.27
C SER A 212 -5.65 9.37 8.89
N LEU A 213 -5.62 10.58 8.37
CA LEU A 213 -4.94 10.97 7.13
C LEU A 213 -3.72 11.80 7.47
N SER A 214 -2.63 11.60 6.72
CA SER A 214 -1.43 12.42 6.80
C SER A 214 -0.78 12.54 5.44
N SER A 215 0.03 13.57 5.24
CA SER A 215 1.00 13.58 4.14
C SER A 215 2.37 13.13 4.65
N SER A 216 3.28 12.78 3.73
CA SER A 216 4.61 12.22 4.09
C SER A 216 5.36 13.03 5.14
N MET A 217 5.23 14.35 5.13
CA MET A 217 5.92 15.25 6.05
C MET A 217 4.96 16.17 6.82
N GLY A 218 3.67 15.99 6.65
CA GLY A 218 2.62 16.79 7.27
C GLY A 218 2.08 16.22 8.58
N PRO A 219 1.21 16.97 9.26
CA PRO A 219 0.53 16.52 10.47
C PRO A 219 -0.53 15.46 10.16
N GLY A 220 -0.78 14.58 11.14
CA GLY A 220 -1.87 13.62 11.06
C GLY A 220 -3.21 14.26 11.47
N VAL A 221 -4.21 14.14 10.61
CA VAL A 221 -5.59 14.63 10.81
C VAL A 221 -6.50 13.44 11.09
N ARG A 222 -7.27 13.50 12.17
CA ARG A 222 -8.23 12.46 12.52
C ARG A 222 -9.51 12.62 11.68
N VAL A 223 -9.95 11.53 11.08
CA VAL A 223 -11.18 11.48 10.26
C VAL A 223 -12.31 10.91 11.10
N ASP A 224 -13.50 11.47 10.95
CA ASP A 224 -14.72 10.92 11.53
C ASP A 224 -15.11 9.63 10.76
N VAL A 225 -15.19 8.53 11.50
CA VAL A 225 -15.53 7.22 10.95
C VAL A 225 -16.93 7.20 10.36
N SER A 226 -17.87 7.98 10.91
CA SER A 226 -19.23 8.07 10.39
C SER A 226 -19.29 8.69 8.99
N SER A 227 -18.37 9.58 8.65
CA SER A 227 -18.27 10.22 7.33
C SER A 227 -17.70 9.32 6.23
N LEU A 228 -17.21 8.13 6.60
CA LEU A 228 -16.66 7.14 5.68
C LEU A 228 -17.71 6.13 5.17
N ALA A 229 -18.84 6.02 5.90
CA ALA A 229 -19.99 5.24 5.48
C ALA A 229 -20.83 6.10 4.55
N GLY A 230 -20.61 5.97 3.25
CA GLY A 230 -21.37 6.61 2.20
C GLY A 230 -21.91 5.58 1.26
#